data_4790fba5f2aa36d49d37bf04b46c7ba3
#
_entry.id   4790fba5f2aa36d49d37bf04b46c7ba3
#
_cell.length_a   1.000
_cell.length_b   1.000
_cell.length_c   1.000
_cell.angle_alpha   90.00
_cell.angle_beta   90.00
_cell.angle_gamma   90.00
#
_symmetry.space_group_name_H-M   'P 1'
#
loop_
_entity.id
_entity.type
_entity.pdbx_description
1 polymer ?
#
loop_
_entity_poly.entity_id
_entity_poly.type
_entity_poly.pdbx_seq_one_letter_code
_entity_poly.pdbx_strand_id
1 'polypeptide(L)'
;MDKKSYCIAWLMLLFVGSLHAQYRTTTYCNPLNLDYTYPFHNSHLGKSYRSGADPAVVEFRGEYYMFVTRSWGYWHSKDLLNWDFITPEKWYFEGCNAPAAHNYKDSILYVCGNPSGAMSILYTDNPKRGDWKAVPSVLHDLQDPALFIDDDERAYMYWGSSNRWPIRGKELDMKNKFLPIAKKPDSLLFLRPDIHGWERFGENHTSDIKPFIEGAWMTKHNGKYYLQYAAPGTQFNVYGDGVYVGKSPLGPFQYAAHNPFCYKPGGFATGAGHGSTVCGPGGIYWHFGTIHLSINYKFERRLCMFPTFFDEDGVMYSDTYFGDYPHYSPDQVSRQTTSGGFRGWMLLSYGKPVKASSQLESYPVENVTDENLKTFWVAEKNDDKQWVEIDLEEVSDVYALQLNFFDYEETGFWGRMPNLRQRYLVEASVDGARWRVLVDYRNSFRDAPHNYIELDQPIEARYIRYRHHYVPGKNLAMGNIRVFGLGRGKKPATVKGFTVVREADERNVRISWKAVKGAQGYNVLWGVAPDKLYSSWMVYGDNSLDLRALTVGQKYYFAIEAFNENGISQRVFLREAH
;
A
#
# COMPACT_ATOMS: atom_id res chain seq x y z
N MET A 1 28.76 48.65 -61.93
CA MET A 1 29.22 48.48 -60.52
C MET A 1 28.00 48.26 -59.66
N ASP A 2 27.60 47.04 -59.51
CA ASP A 2 26.35 46.68 -58.80
C ASP A 2 26.67 46.08 -57.43
N LYS A 3 26.14 46.75 -56.42
CA LYS A 3 26.15 46.20 -55.03
C LYS A 3 24.96 45.26 -54.84
N LYS A 4 25.24 44.00 -54.70
CA LYS A 4 24.23 43.03 -54.23
C LYS A 4 24.18 43.00 -52.71
N SER A 5 23.06 43.47 -52.13
CA SER A 5 22.72 43.32 -50.73
C SER A 5 22.17 41.92 -50.48
N TYR A 6 22.80 41.13 -49.61
CA TYR A 6 22.27 39.89 -49.08
C TYR A 6 21.47 40.17 -47.79
N CYS A 7 20.14 40.00 -47.86
CA CYS A 7 19.29 39.93 -46.69
C CYS A 7 19.44 38.54 -46.06
N ILE A 8 20.05 38.47 -44.89
CA ILE A 8 20.05 37.26 -44.04
C ILE A 8 18.78 37.31 -43.20
N ALA A 9 17.81 36.48 -43.53
CA ALA A 9 16.63 36.26 -42.71
C ALA A 9 17.00 35.35 -41.56
N TRP A 10 16.97 35.84 -40.32
CA TRP A 10 17.07 35.06 -39.10
C TRP A 10 15.71 34.40 -38.84
N LEU A 11 15.61 33.09 -39.05
CA LEU A 11 14.50 32.30 -38.56
C LEU A 11 14.71 32.06 -37.05
N MET A 12 14.01 32.80 -36.22
CA MET A 12 13.86 32.45 -34.81
C MET A 12 12.91 31.24 -34.70
N LEU A 13 13.48 30.07 -34.52
CA LEU A 13 12.73 28.90 -34.02
C LEU A 13 12.39 29.16 -32.55
N LEU A 14 11.15 29.56 -32.31
CA LEU A 14 10.56 29.52 -30.98
C LEU A 14 10.38 28.05 -30.60
N PHE A 15 11.34 27.51 -29.86
CA PHE A 15 11.10 26.31 -29.07
C PHE A 15 10.08 26.66 -27.98
N VAL A 16 8.81 26.39 -28.23
CA VAL A 16 7.81 26.27 -27.17
C VAL A 16 8.08 24.95 -26.48
N GLY A 17 9.07 24.93 -25.62
CA GLY A 17 9.20 23.88 -24.62
C GLY A 17 7.98 23.97 -23.72
N SER A 18 7.08 23.02 -23.84
CA SER A 18 6.07 22.78 -22.81
C SER A 18 6.84 22.43 -21.54
N LEU A 19 7.09 23.42 -20.71
CA LEU A 19 7.42 23.24 -19.31
C LEU A 19 6.19 22.55 -18.68
N HIS A 20 6.19 21.23 -18.69
CA HIS A 20 5.42 20.50 -17.71
C HIS A 20 6.08 20.87 -16.38
N ALA A 21 5.47 21.79 -15.65
CA ALA A 21 5.80 22.01 -14.27
C ALA A 21 5.68 20.64 -13.61
N GLN A 22 6.81 20.09 -13.19
CA GLN A 22 6.85 18.86 -12.42
C GLN A 22 6.34 19.29 -11.05
N TYR A 23 5.01 19.13 -10.83
CA TYR A 23 4.39 19.43 -9.54
C TYR A 23 5.09 18.60 -8.50
N ARG A 24 5.75 19.23 -7.55
CA ARG A 24 6.39 18.55 -6.44
C ARG A 24 5.30 18.12 -5.49
N THR A 25 4.82 16.88 -5.65
CA THR A 25 3.87 16.27 -4.75
C THR A 25 4.53 16.12 -3.39
N THR A 26 3.93 16.70 -2.36
CA THR A 26 4.45 16.68 -0.97
C THR A 26 3.80 15.60 -0.12
N THR A 27 2.78 14.94 -0.67
CA THR A 27 2.00 13.89 -0.01
C THR A 27 1.72 12.71 -0.95
N TYR A 28 1.28 11.60 -0.36
CA TYR A 28 0.79 10.44 -1.08
C TYR A 28 -0.43 9.83 -0.36
N CYS A 29 -1.12 8.91 -0.99
CA CYS A 29 -2.28 8.20 -0.43
C CYS A 29 -2.26 6.73 -0.85
N ASN A 30 -2.59 5.83 0.08
CA ASN A 30 -2.79 4.41 -0.23
C ASN A 30 -4.23 4.16 -0.75
N PRO A 31 -4.44 3.20 -1.69
CA PRO A 31 -3.45 2.36 -2.38
C PRO A 31 -2.51 3.17 -3.26
N LEU A 32 -1.29 2.66 -3.46
CA LEU A 32 -0.32 3.30 -4.35
C LEU A 32 -0.85 3.37 -5.78
N ASN A 33 -0.65 4.52 -6.42
CA ASN A 33 -1.05 4.74 -7.80
C ASN A 33 -0.01 4.18 -8.77
N LEU A 34 -0.15 2.90 -9.11
CA LEU A 34 0.71 2.20 -10.06
C LEU A 34 -0.11 1.70 -11.25
N ASP A 35 0.53 1.58 -12.37
CA ASP A 35 -0.01 0.95 -13.57
C ASP A 35 0.05 -0.58 -13.45
N TYR A 36 -0.72 -1.12 -12.49
CA TYR A 36 -0.77 -2.54 -12.17
C TYR A 36 -1.03 -3.40 -13.38
N THR A 37 -0.39 -4.57 -13.42
CA THR A 37 -0.55 -5.56 -14.49
C THR A 37 -1.77 -6.47 -14.24
N TYR A 38 -2.10 -7.29 -15.23
CA TYR A 38 -3.12 -8.34 -15.19
C TYR A 38 -2.43 -9.71 -15.09
N PRO A 39 -1.99 -10.14 -13.89
CA PRO A 39 -1.09 -11.28 -13.72
C PRO A 39 -1.76 -12.63 -13.92
N PHE A 40 -3.09 -12.68 -13.84
CA PHE A 40 -3.85 -13.90 -14.00
C PHE A 40 -4.76 -13.79 -15.22
N HIS A 41 -4.67 -14.79 -16.09
CA HIS A 41 -5.51 -14.85 -17.27
C HIS A 41 -6.98 -15.12 -16.87
N ASN A 42 -7.92 -14.54 -17.61
CA ASN A 42 -9.35 -14.67 -17.37
C ASN A 42 -9.88 -16.12 -17.43
N SER A 43 -9.10 -17.08 -17.96
CA SER A 43 -9.48 -18.50 -18.00
C SER A 43 -9.85 -19.10 -16.64
N HIS A 44 -9.37 -18.52 -15.53
CA HIS A 44 -9.73 -18.97 -14.19
C HIS A 44 -11.09 -18.46 -13.72
N LEU A 45 -11.49 -17.28 -14.17
CA LEU A 45 -12.64 -16.55 -13.63
C LEU A 45 -13.57 -16.01 -14.70
N GLY A 46 -13.19 -16.12 -15.99
CA GLY A 46 -13.87 -15.45 -17.07
C GLY A 46 -13.74 -13.93 -17.06
N LYS A 47 -12.85 -13.38 -16.21
CA LYS A 47 -12.63 -11.94 -16.06
C LYS A 47 -11.14 -11.62 -15.93
N SER A 48 -10.74 -10.47 -16.43
CA SER A 48 -9.41 -9.90 -16.22
C SER A 48 -9.46 -8.94 -15.04
N TYR A 49 -8.41 -8.91 -14.22
CA TYR A 49 -8.29 -7.99 -13.09
C TYR A 49 -6.85 -7.62 -12.85
N ARG A 50 -6.64 -6.38 -12.40
CA ARG A 50 -5.33 -5.88 -12.00
C ARG A 50 -4.94 -6.46 -10.65
N SER A 51 -3.66 -6.77 -10.47
CA SER A 51 -3.13 -7.14 -9.17
C SER A 51 -1.69 -6.70 -9.01
N GLY A 52 -1.32 -6.28 -7.81
CA GLY A 52 0.06 -6.11 -7.36
C GLY A 52 0.16 -6.61 -5.94
N ALA A 53 1.18 -7.43 -5.66
CA ALA A 53 1.36 -8.05 -4.36
C ALA A 53 2.81 -8.43 -4.10
N ASP A 54 3.12 -8.68 -2.84
CA ASP A 54 4.40 -9.21 -2.40
C ASP A 54 5.56 -8.29 -2.87
N PRO A 55 5.50 -6.97 -2.57
CA PRO A 55 6.48 -6.02 -3.11
C PRO A 55 7.86 -6.21 -2.47
N ALA A 56 8.87 -6.41 -3.30
CA ALA A 56 10.27 -6.37 -2.92
C ALA A 56 10.88 -5.05 -3.40
N VAL A 57 11.06 -4.12 -2.49
CA VAL A 57 11.66 -2.81 -2.79
C VAL A 57 13.10 -2.76 -2.28
N VAL A 58 13.99 -2.33 -3.14
CA VAL A 58 15.42 -2.24 -2.83
C VAL A 58 15.98 -0.92 -3.35
N GLU A 59 16.87 -0.31 -2.57
CA GLU A 59 17.69 0.80 -3.02
C GLU A 59 18.92 0.25 -3.76
N PHE A 60 19.28 0.87 -4.90
CA PHE A 60 20.48 0.55 -5.66
C PHE A 60 21.05 1.81 -6.29
N ARG A 61 22.22 2.22 -5.86
CA ARG A 61 22.93 3.44 -6.32
C ARG A 61 22.11 4.72 -6.16
N GLY A 62 21.44 4.88 -5.03
CA GLY A 62 20.64 6.06 -4.71
C GLY A 62 19.28 6.12 -5.40
N GLU A 63 18.84 5.06 -6.05
CA GLU A 63 17.54 4.93 -6.69
C GLU A 63 16.84 3.63 -6.26
N TYR A 64 15.54 3.53 -6.44
CA TYR A 64 14.73 2.43 -5.91
C TYR A 64 14.16 1.58 -7.03
N TYR A 65 14.12 0.28 -6.79
CA TYR A 65 13.54 -0.69 -7.71
C TYR A 65 12.54 -1.56 -6.96
N MET A 66 11.36 -1.75 -7.53
CA MET A 66 10.28 -2.54 -6.93
C MET A 66 9.89 -3.69 -7.84
N PHE A 67 10.03 -4.89 -7.32
CA PHE A 67 9.63 -6.15 -7.95
C PHE A 67 8.34 -6.62 -7.28
N VAL A 68 7.38 -7.08 -8.08
CA VAL A 68 6.04 -7.44 -7.62
C VAL A 68 5.63 -8.76 -8.25
N THR A 69 4.85 -9.55 -7.56
CA THR A 69 4.37 -10.85 -8.06
C THR A 69 3.82 -10.73 -9.47
N ARG A 70 4.43 -11.49 -10.40
CA ARG A 70 4.02 -11.67 -11.80
C ARG A 70 3.77 -10.34 -12.53
N SER A 71 4.64 -9.37 -12.31
CA SER A 71 4.44 -7.99 -12.80
C SER A 71 4.83 -7.76 -14.26
N TRP A 72 5.42 -8.73 -14.94
CA TRP A 72 5.90 -8.62 -16.33
C TRP A 72 7.03 -7.60 -16.53
N GLY A 73 7.67 -7.24 -15.46
CA GLY A 73 8.74 -6.27 -15.34
C GLY A 73 8.87 -5.79 -13.91
N TYR A 74 9.29 -4.56 -13.72
CA TYR A 74 9.45 -3.95 -12.40
C TYR A 74 9.41 -2.44 -12.51
N TRP A 75 9.24 -1.77 -11.39
CA TRP A 75 9.20 -0.31 -11.34
C TRP A 75 10.52 0.27 -10.82
N HIS A 76 10.83 1.44 -11.30
CA HIS A 76 11.96 2.27 -10.89
C HIS A 76 11.46 3.60 -10.34
N SER A 77 12.08 4.09 -9.27
CA SER A 77 11.79 5.38 -8.66
C SER A 77 13.05 6.05 -8.14
N LYS A 78 13.04 7.38 -8.08
CA LYS A 78 14.09 8.17 -7.42
C LYS A 78 13.69 8.66 -6.02
N ASP A 79 12.41 8.52 -5.67
CA ASP A 79 11.83 9.16 -4.49
C ASP A 79 10.85 8.28 -3.72
N LEU A 80 10.67 7.01 -4.11
CA LEU A 80 9.68 6.05 -3.60
C LEU A 80 8.21 6.44 -3.87
N LEU A 81 7.97 7.53 -4.58
CA LEU A 81 6.64 8.08 -4.82
C LEU A 81 6.24 8.00 -6.30
N ASN A 82 7.16 8.41 -7.17
CA ASN A 82 6.97 8.40 -8.62
C ASN A 82 7.66 7.17 -9.21
N TRP A 83 6.87 6.29 -9.82
CA TRP A 83 7.33 5.02 -10.33
C TRP A 83 7.17 4.92 -11.84
N ASP A 84 8.26 4.58 -12.52
CA ASP A 84 8.28 4.29 -13.96
C ASP A 84 8.49 2.80 -14.18
N PHE A 85 7.68 2.19 -15.05
CA PHE A 85 7.76 0.77 -15.33
C PHE A 85 8.88 0.44 -16.31
N ILE A 86 9.68 -0.55 -15.99
CA ILE A 86 10.73 -1.10 -16.85
C ILE A 86 10.28 -2.46 -17.37
N THR A 87 10.20 -2.60 -18.68
CA THR A 87 10.06 -3.89 -19.36
C THR A 87 11.45 -4.43 -19.65
N PRO A 88 11.89 -5.54 -19.06
CA PRO A 88 13.23 -6.08 -19.29
C PRO A 88 13.37 -6.67 -20.69
N GLU A 89 14.59 -6.72 -21.23
CA GLU A 89 14.90 -7.35 -22.52
C GLU A 89 14.73 -8.87 -22.48
N LYS A 90 14.98 -9.46 -21.30
CA LYS A 90 14.86 -10.91 -21.00
C LYS A 90 14.30 -11.08 -19.60
N TRP A 91 13.76 -12.25 -19.29
CA TRP A 91 13.28 -12.58 -17.97
C TRP A 91 12.13 -11.64 -17.53
N TYR A 92 11.02 -11.71 -18.26
CA TYR A 92 9.87 -10.79 -18.12
C TYR A 92 9.14 -10.87 -16.77
N PHE A 93 9.58 -11.70 -15.83
CA PHE A 93 8.96 -11.83 -14.49
C PHE A 93 7.48 -12.26 -14.49
N GLU A 94 6.96 -12.78 -15.61
CA GLU A 94 5.57 -13.24 -15.71
C GLU A 94 5.27 -14.45 -14.81
N GLY A 95 6.27 -15.27 -14.54
CA GLY A 95 6.19 -16.41 -13.64
C GLY A 95 6.75 -16.18 -12.24
N CYS A 96 7.27 -14.99 -11.95
CA CYS A 96 7.93 -14.68 -10.68
C CYS A 96 6.88 -14.34 -9.60
N ASN A 97 6.50 -15.32 -8.80
CA ASN A 97 5.68 -15.10 -7.61
C ASN A 97 6.58 -14.72 -6.43
N ALA A 98 6.06 -13.86 -5.55
CA ALA A 98 6.73 -13.44 -4.32
C ALA A 98 8.23 -13.14 -4.53
N PRO A 99 8.57 -12.12 -5.33
CA PRO A 99 9.96 -11.77 -5.59
C PRO A 99 10.64 -11.27 -4.32
N ALA A 100 11.96 -11.49 -4.26
CA ALA A 100 12.83 -10.79 -3.32
C ALA A 100 14.03 -10.22 -4.06
N ALA A 101 14.53 -9.09 -3.58
CA ALA A 101 15.64 -8.38 -4.19
C ALA A 101 16.69 -8.01 -3.14
N HIS A 102 17.96 -8.02 -3.53
CA HIS A 102 19.06 -7.63 -2.64
C HIS A 102 20.12 -6.84 -3.40
N ASN A 103 20.48 -5.68 -2.85
CA ASN A 103 21.58 -4.86 -3.33
C ASN A 103 22.89 -5.35 -2.72
N TYR A 104 23.81 -5.83 -3.57
CA TYR A 104 25.15 -6.17 -3.15
C TYR A 104 26.12 -5.03 -3.41
N LYS A 105 26.35 -4.20 -2.40
CA LYS A 105 27.39 -3.12 -2.39
C LYS A 105 27.31 -2.19 -3.61
N ASP A 106 26.14 -1.83 -4.06
CA ASP A 106 25.91 -1.01 -5.25
C ASP A 106 26.58 -1.49 -6.54
N SER A 107 27.03 -2.72 -6.54
CA SER A 107 27.70 -3.33 -7.68
C SER A 107 26.79 -4.26 -8.47
N ILE A 108 26.00 -5.07 -7.77
CA ILE A 108 25.10 -6.07 -8.35
C ILE A 108 23.76 -6.03 -7.61
N LEU A 109 22.69 -6.00 -8.37
CA LEU A 109 21.33 -6.22 -7.88
C LEU A 109 20.93 -7.66 -8.17
N TYR A 110 20.58 -8.40 -7.13
CA TYR A 110 20.07 -9.77 -7.21
C TYR A 110 18.55 -9.77 -7.05
N VAL A 111 17.88 -10.66 -7.80
CA VAL A 111 16.43 -10.92 -7.67
C VAL A 111 16.18 -12.41 -7.72
N CYS A 112 15.32 -12.89 -6.84
CA CYS A 112 14.79 -14.26 -6.88
C CYS A 112 13.25 -14.22 -6.71
N GLY A 113 12.59 -15.31 -7.00
CA GLY A 113 11.15 -15.43 -6.87
C GLY A 113 10.76 -16.91 -6.81
N ASN A 114 9.48 -17.17 -6.71
CA ASN A 114 8.91 -18.51 -6.60
C ASN A 114 8.44 -19.05 -7.97
N PRO A 115 9.31 -19.62 -8.79
CA PRO A 115 8.91 -20.32 -10.00
C PRO A 115 8.47 -21.76 -9.70
N SER A 116 7.75 -22.35 -10.62
CA SER A 116 7.52 -23.80 -10.60
C SER A 116 8.82 -24.54 -10.96
N GLY A 117 9.37 -25.33 -10.05
CA GLY A 117 10.56 -26.13 -10.27
C GLY A 117 11.86 -25.47 -9.78
N ALA A 118 12.91 -25.51 -10.59
CA ALA A 118 14.22 -24.96 -10.23
C ALA A 118 14.23 -23.43 -10.26
N MET A 119 14.69 -22.81 -9.18
CA MET A 119 14.79 -21.36 -9.07
C MET A 119 16.17 -20.89 -9.57
N SER A 120 16.16 -19.85 -10.40
CA SER A 120 17.36 -19.08 -10.75
C SER A 120 17.43 -17.82 -9.90
N ILE A 121 18.64 -17.44 -9.48
CA ILE A 121 18.90 -16.10 -8.97
C ILE A 121 19.28 -15.24 -10.18
N LEU A 122 18.48 -14.23 -10.46
CA LEU A 122 18.76 -13.24 -11.50
C LEU A 122 19.65 -12.15 -10.93
N TYR A 123 20.52 -11.60 -11.77
CA TYR A 123 21.40 -10.51 -11.35
C TYR A 123 21.70 -9.55 -12.51
N THR A 124 21.93 -8.30 -12.17
CA THR A 124 22.34 -7.24 -13.10
C THR A 124 23.21 -6.20 -12.39
N ASP A 125 24.05 -5.51 -13.13
CA ASP A 125 24.75 -4.30 -12.70
C ASP A 125 24.09 -3.02 -13.23
N ASN A 126 23.04 -3.18 -14.06
CA ASN A 126 22.29 -2.05 -14.63
C ASN A 126 20.78 -2.38 -14.76
N PRO A 127 20.02 -2.29 -13.66
CA PRO A 127 18.60 -2.61 -13.69
C PRO A 127 17.76 -1.66 -14.58
N LYS A 128 18.23 -0.44 -14.85
CA LYS A 128 17.53 0.47 -15.79
C LYS A 128 17.50 -0.06 -17.21
N ARG A 129 18.53 -0.78 -17.61
CA ARG A 129 18.61 -1.38 -18.94
C ARG A 129 17.77 -2.64 -19.08
N GLY A 130 17.49 -3.33 -17.97
CA GLY A 130 16.75 -4.58 -18.00
C GLY A 130 17.52 -5.78 -18.57
N ASP A 131 18.85 -5.71 -18.59
CA ASP A 131 19.73 -6.78 -19.05
C ASP A 131 20.12 -7.69 -17.87
N TRP A 132 19.28 -8.71 -17.65
CA TRP A 132 19.45 -9.68 -16.57
C TRP A 132 20.24 -10.91 -17.01
N LYS A 133 21.05 -11.41 -16.10
CA LYS A 133 21.75 -12.69 -16.18
C LYS A 133 21.21 -13.62 -15.10
N ALA A 134 21.36 -14.93 -15.28
CA ALA A 134 20.90 -15.92 -14.32
C ALA A 134 22.05 -16.76 -13.77
N VAL A 135 22.00 -17.04 -12.47
CA VAL A 135 22.69 -18.16 -11.85
C VAL A 135 21.72 -19.35 -11.92
N PRO A 136 21.98 -20.35 -12.78
CA PRO A 136 20.98 -21.37 -13.07
C PRO A 136 20.83 -22.37 -11.92
N SER A 137 19.60 -22.81 -11.70
CA SER A 137 19.22 -24.03 -10.96
C SER A 137 19.85 -24.20 -9.58
N VAL A 138 19.89 -23.13 -8.78
CA VAL A 138 20.60 -23.12 -7.51
C VAL A 138 19.84 -23.85 -6.41
N LEU A 139 18.52 -23.65 -6.39
CA LEU A 139 17.62 -24.15 -5.34
C LEU A 139 16.32 -24.65 -5.98
N HIS A 140 15.63 -25.57 -5.31
CA HIS A 140 14.38 -26.16 -5.79
C HIS A 140 13.29 -26.02 -4.72
N ASP A 141 12.05 -25.89 -5.18
CA ASP A 141 10.83 -25.93 -4.36
C ASP A 141 10.81 -24.93 -3.19
N LEU A 142 11.45 -23.78 -3.35
CA LEU A 142 11.37 -22.70 -2.38
C LEU A 142 10.12 -21.85 -2.65
N GLN A 143 9.28 -21.74 -1.64
CA GLN A 143 8.10 -20.86 -1.66
C GLN A 143 8.46 -19.55 -0.98
N ASP A 144 8.14 -18.41 -1.61
CA ASP A 144 8.39 -17.07 -1.10
C ASP A 144 9.84 -16.88 -0.61
N PRO A 145 10.83 -17.02 -1.51
CA PRO A 145 12.23 -16.94 -1.13
C PRO A 145 12.67 -15.50 -0.88
N ALA A 146 13.54 -15.27 0.08
CA ALA A 146 14.19 -14.00 0.35
C ALA A 146 15.71 -14.17 0.45
N LEU A 147 16.44 -13.50 -0.44
CA LEU A 147 17.90 -13.47 -0.42
C LEU A 147 18.37 -12.31 0.45
N PHE A 148 19.29 -12.58 1.36
CA PHE A 148 20.00 -11.58 2.16
C PHE A 148 21.50 -11.85 2.10
N ILE A 149 22.29 -10.82 1.84
CA ILE A 149 23.75 -10.87 1.90
C ILE A 149 24.21 -9.91 2.99
N ASP A 150 24.91 -10.43 3.97
CA ASP A 150 25.37 -9.66 5.13
C ASP A 150 26.64 -8.85 4.81
N ASP A 151 27.02 -7.97 5.72
CA ASP A 151 28.19 -7.10 5.60
C ASP A 151 29.51 -7.89 5.50
N ASP A 152 29.54 -9.11 6.05
CA ASP A 152 30.67 -10.05 5.96
C ASP A 152 30.71 -10.90 4.67
N GLU A 153 29.83 -10.57 3.70
CA GLU A 153 29.68 -11.22 2.39
C GLU A 153 29.13 -12.67 2.46
N ARG A 154 28.55 -13.06 3.59
CA ARG A 154 27.83 -14.33 3.69
C ARG A 154 26.42 -14.15 3.19
N ALA A 155 25.97 -15.07 2.36
CA ALA A 155 24.63 -15.04 1.79
C ALA A 155 23.69 -16.01 2.50
N TYR A 156 22.45 -15.60 2.66
CA TYR A 156 21.41 -16.37 3.33
C TYR A 156 20.15 -16.38 2.48
N MET A 157 19.48 -17.51 2.42
CA MET A 157 18.17 -17.65 1.80
C MET A 157 17.16 -18.03 2.88
N TYR A 158 16.08 -17.27 2.94
CA TYR A 158 14.90 -17.56 3.75
C TYR A 158 13.76 -17.95 2.84
N TRP A 159 12.85 -18.81 3.29
CA TRP A 159 11.67 -19.18 2.51
C TRP A 159 10.59 -19.84 3.36
N GLY A 160 9.37 -19.82 2.88
CA GLY A 160 8.20 -20.50 3.42
C GLY A 160 6.93 -19.79 3.03
N SER A 161 5.96 -20.56 2.52
CA SER A 161 4.57 -20.15 2.40
C SER A 161 3.73 -21.40 2.69
N SER A 162 3.25 -21.52 3.92
CA SER A 162 2.63 -22.77 4.37
C SER A 162 1.77 -22.59 5.61
N ASN A 163 0.71 -23.41 5.70
CA ASN A 163 -0.03 -23.62 6.95
C ASN A 163 0.47 -24.83 7.75
N ARG A 164 1.58 -25.46 7.35
CA ARG A 164 2.16 -26.65 7.98
C ARG A 164 3.61 -26.46 8.42
N TRP A 165 4.39 -25.76 7.59
CA TRP A 165 5.83 -25.65 7.73
C TRP A 165 6.24 -24.23 8.14
N PRO A 166 7.31 -24.09 8.92
CA PRO A 166 7.82 -22.79 9.36
C PRO A 166 8.51 -22.05 8.21
N ILE A 167 8.82 -20.75 8.45
CA ILE A 167 9.88 -20.09 7.70
C ILE A 167 11.20 -20.79 8.01
N ARG A 168 11.93 -21.09 6.97
CA ARG A 168 13.24 -21.76 7.00
C ARG A 168 14.31 -20.82 6.53
N GLY A 169 15.56 -21.15 6.89
CA GLY A 169 16.72 -20.42 6.44
C GLY A 169 17.92 -21.32 6.18
N LYS A 170 18.83 -20.82 5.36
CA LYS A 170 20.06 -21.53 5.01
C LYS A 170 21.12 -20.55 4.54
N GLU A 171 22.38 -20.82 4.91
CA GLU A 171 23.54 -20.14 4.35
C GLU A 171 23.90 -20.70 2.97
N LEU A 172 24.31 -19.81 2.07
CA LEU A 172 24.69 -20.10 0.69
C LEU A 172 26.11 -19.65 0.40
N ASP A 173 26.83 -20.45 -0.40
CA ASP A 173 28.15 -20.12 -0.89
C ASP A 173 28.10 -19.28 -2.17
N MET A 174 28.22 -17.96 -2.04
CA MET A 174 28.20 -17.03 -3.18
C MET A 174 29.30 -17.34 -4.21
N LYS A 175 30.49 -17.78 -3.76
CA LYS A 175 31.62 -18.07 -4.65
C LYS A 175 31.39 -19.33 -5.46
N ASN A 176 30.52 -20.23 -4.96
CA ASN A 176 30.14 -21.46 -5.62
C ASN A 176 28.67 -21.42 -6.09
N LYS A 177 28.31 -20.39 -6.84
CA LYS A 177 27.00 -20.23 -7.47
C LYS A 177 25.80 -20.32 -6.49
N PHE A 178 25.97 -19.79 -5.28
CA PHE A 178 24.96 -19.82 -4.22
C PHE A 178 24.54 -21.25 -3.81
N LEU A 179 25.41 -22.23 -3.92
CA LEU A 179 25.11 -23.58 -3.43
C LEU A 179 24.93 -23.58 -1.90
N PRO A 180 23.97 -24.35 -1.38
CA PRO A 180 23.80 -24.47 0.07
C PRO A 180 25.00 -25.04 0.77
N ILE A 181 25.47 -24.40 1.84
CA ILE A 181 26.61 -24.88 2.66
C ILE A 181 26.18 -26.08 3.52
N ALA A 182 25.00 -25.97 4.19
CA ALA A 182 24.48 -27.06 5.01
C ALA A 182 23.48 -27.94 4.22
N LYS A 183 23.44 -29.24 4.50
CA LYS A 183 22.49 -30.16 3.85
C LYS A 183 21.06 -29.89 4.25
N LYS A 184 20.79 -29.60 5.54
CA LYS A 184 19.46 -29.34 6.07
C LYS A 184 19.27 -27.85 6.34
N PRO A 185 18.09 -27.27 6.07
CA PRO A 185 17.78 -25.91 6.47
C PRO A 185 17.45 -25.84 7.96
N ASP A 186 17.66 -24.67 8.55
CA ASP A 186 17.16 -24.35 9.89
C ASP A 186 15.68 -23.98 9.85
N SER A 187 14.92 -24.42 10.82
CA SER A 187 13.55 -23.97 11.06
C SER A 187 13.58 -22.73 11.95
N LEU A 188 13.17 -21.58 11.42
CA LEU A 188 13.42 -20.29 12.07
C LEU A 188 12.18 -19.76 12.79
N LEU A 189 11.05 -19.62 12.10
CA LEU A 189 9.83 -18.99 12.62
C LEU A 189 8.64 -19.91 12.47
N PHE A 190 7.85 -20.02 13.55
CA PHE A 190 6.59 -20.77 13.60
C PHE A 190 5.46 -19.84 14.00
N LEU A 191 4.28 -19.99 13.41
CA LEU A 191 3.08 -19.33 13.92
C LEU A 191 2.63 -19.96 15.25
N ARG A 192 2.15 -19.10 16.11
CA ARG A 192 1.54 -19.45 17.40
C ARG A 192 0.17 -18.77 17.54
N PRO A 193 -0.79 -19.08 16.65
CA PRO A 193 -2.13 -18.48 16.70
C PRO A 193 -2.88 -18.82 18.00
N ASP A 194 -2.44 -19.84 18.72
CA ASP A 194 -2.88 -20.19 20.08
C ASP A 194 -2.46 -19.12 21.11
N ILE A 195 -1.41 -18.37 20.87
CA ILE A 195 -0.89 -17.29 21.73
C ILE A 195 -1.11 -15.92 21.10
N HIS A 196 -0.79 -15.78 19.81
CA HIS A 196 -0.82 -14.49 19.10
C HIS A 196 -2.09 -14.39 18.26
N GLY A 197 -3.08 -13.64 18.73
CA GLY A 197 -4.38 -13.52 18.10
C GLY A 197 -4.33 -13.00 16.67
N TRP A 198 -3.40 -12.06 16.36
CA TRP A 198 -3.25 -11.50 15.03
C TRP A 198 -2.77 -12.52 13.97
N GLU A 199 -2.23 -13.65 14.39
CA GLU A 199 -1.85 -14.74 13.49
C GLU A 199 -3.03 -15.66 13.10
N ARG A 200 -4.21 -15.50 13.71
CA ARG A 200 -5.39 -16.34 13.42
C ARG A 200 -5.97 -16.04 12.04
N PHE A 201 -6.44 -17.10 11.39
CA PHE A 201 -7.01 -17.05 10.05
C PHE A 201 -8.38 -16.35 10.01
N GLY A 202 -8.80 -15.94 8.81
CA GLY A 202 -10.13 -15.39 8.52
C GLY A 202 -10.24 -13.88 8.67
N GLU A 203 -11.30 -13.35 8.08
CA GLU A 203 -11.66 -11.93 8.21
C GLU A 203 -11.83 -11.59 9.69
N ASN A 204 -11.23 -10.51 10.16
CA ASN A 204 -11.20 -10.11 11.58
C ASN A 204 -10.70 -11.22 12.53
N HIS A 205 -9.85 -12.14 12.08
CA HIS A 205 -9.32 -13.28 12.86
C HIS A 205 -10.40 -14.24 13.43
N THR A 206 -11.46 -14.49 12.67
CA THR A 206 -12.64 -15.22 13.15
C THR A 206 -12.68 -16.71 12.79
N SER A 207 -11.69 -17.24 12.06
CA SER A 207 -11.67 -18.62 11.60
C SER A 207 -10.68 -19.48 12.39
N ASP A 208 -11.06 -20.73 12.65
CA ASP A 208 -10.21 -21.76 13.29
C ASP A 208 -9.33 -22.51 12.28
N ILE A 209 -9.40 -22.17 11.00
CA ILE A 209 -8.52 -22.75 9.97
C ILE A 209 -7.08 -22.38 10.28
N LYS A 210 -6.17 -23.33 10.10
CA LYS A 210 -4.74 -23.11 10.34
C LYS A 210 -4.19 -22.03 9.40
N PRO A 211 -3.63 -20.94 9.95
CA PRO A 211 -3.14 -19.80 9.16
C PRO A 211 -1.89 -20.14 8.36
N PHE A 212 -1.63 -19.34 7.32
CA PHE A 212 -0.36 -19.34 6.58
C PHE A 212 0.66 -18.45 7.27
N ILE A 213 1.93 -18.91 7.25
CA ILE A 213 3.11 -18.10 7.45
C ILE A 213 3.84 -18.00 6.11
N GLU A 214 4.24 -16.78 5.72
CA GLU A 214 4.87 -16.53 4.43
C GLU A 214 5.69 -15.22 4.46
N GLY A 215 6.21 -14.76 3.30
CA GLY A 215 6.72 -13.40 3.15
C GLY A 215 7.96 -13.09 3.99
N ALA A 216 8.94 -13.99 4.03
CA ALA A 216 10.17 -13.73 4.75
C ALA A 216 10.92 -12.54 4.15
N TRP A 217 11.38 -11.60 5.01
CA TRP A 217 12.25 -10.49 4.64
C TRP A 217 13.21 -10.15 5.77
N MET A 218 14.49 -9.95 5.46
CA MET A 218 15.48 -9.61 6.47
C MET A 218 15.89 -8.14 6.40
N THR A 219 15.73 -7.44 7.52
CA THR A 219 16.27 -6.09 7.73
C THR A 219 17.33 -6.12 8.81
N LYS A 220 18.53 -5.60 8.52
CA LYS A 220 19.59 -5.41 9.52
C LYS A 220 19.59 -3.96 9.99
N HIS A 221 19.52 -3.76 11.30
CA HIS A 221 19.56 -2.42 11.90
C HIS A 221 20.32 -2.44 13.23
N ASN A 222 21.31 -1.56 13.37
CA ASN A 222 22.14 -1.44 14.57
C ASN A 222 22.68 -2.79 15.10
N GLY A 223 23.17 -3.65 14.19
CA GLY A 223 23.74 -4.96 14.51
C GLY A 223 22.73 -6.03 14.92
N LYS A 224 21.44 -5.75 14.88
CA LYS A 224 20.35 -6.71 15.08
C LYS A 224 19.75 -7.11 13.74
N TYR A 225 19.20 -8.33 13.68
CA TYR A 225 18.55 -8.92 12.52
C TYR A 225 17.07 -9.05 12.77
N TYR A 226 16.27 -8.39 11.94
CA TYR A 226 14.81 -8.33 12.01
C TYR A 226 14.25 -9.18 10.89
N LEU A 227 13.91 -10.44 11.20
CA LEU A 227 13.30 -11.36 10.25
C LEU A 227 11.78 -11.15 10.26
N GLN A 228 11.27 -10.55 9.20
CA GLN A 228 9.86 -10.27 8.98
C GLN A 228 9.15 -11.52 8.46
N TYR A 229 7.85 -11.61 8.69
CA TYR A 229 6.96 -12.65 8.15
C TYR A 229 5.53 -12.13 8.08
N ALA A 230 4.76 -12.65 7.14
CA ALA A 230 3.35 -12.32 6.94
C ALA A 230 2.42 -13.41 7.49
N ALA A 231 1.28 -12.99 8.01
CA ALA A 231 0.16 -13.82 8.46
C ALA A 231 -1.15 -13.02 8.42
N PRO A 232 -2.33 -13.66 8.46
CA PRO A 232 -2.60 -15.09 8.37
C PRO A 232 -2.89 -15.60 6.96
N GLY A 233 -3.01 -14.70 5.97
CA GLY A 233 -3.34 -15.00 4.58
C GLY A 233 -3.81 -13.76 3.82
N THR A 234 -3.35 -13.61 2.60
CA THR A 234 -3.43 -12.41 1.76
C THR A 234 -4.85 -11.94 1.40
N GLN A 235 -5.87 -12.79 1.59
CA GLN A 235 -7.27 -12.50 1.24
C GLN A 235 -8.08 -11.83 2.34
N PHE A 236 -7.47 -11.49 3.48
CA PHE A 236 -8.17 -10.94 4.65
C PHE A 236 -7.75 -9.52 4.97
N ASN A 237 -8.67 -8.74 5.53
CA ASN A 237 -8.41 -7.37 6.00
C ASN A 237 -7.29 -7.30 7.05
N VAL A 238 -7.08 -8.37 7.77
CA VAL A 238 -6.12 -8.53 8.86
C VAL A 238 -4.75 -9.07 8.43
N TYR A 239 -4.49 -9.14 7.12
CA TYR A 239 -3.18 -9.53 6.62
C TYR A 239 -2.14 -8.49 7.01
N GLY A 240 -1.11 -8.90 7.74
CA GLY A 240 -0.11 -8.00 8.27
C GLY A 240 1.25 -8.68 8.39
N ASP A 241 2.26 -7.88 8.75
CA ASP A 241 3.63 -8.36 8.95
C ASP A 241 4.04 -8.28 10.42
N GLY A 242 4.54 -9.41 10.92
CA GLY A 242 5.23 -9.53 12.18
C GLY A 242 6.75 -9.60 12.01
N VAL A 243 7.47 -9.49 13.11
CA VAL A 243 8.92 -9.56 13.11
C VAL A 243 9.45 -10.35 14.31
N TYR A 244 10.48 -11.13 14.06
CA TYR A 244 11.33 -11.74 15.08
C TYR A 244 12.71 -11.09 15.04
N VAL A 245 13.33 -10.89 16.19
CA VAL A 245 14.63 -10.20 16.32
C VAL A 245 15.69 -11.15 16.79
N GLY A 246 16.83 -11.17 16.11
CA GLY A 246 17.99 -12.01 16.42
C GLY A 246 19.30 -11.26 16.45
N LYS A 247 20.36 -11.96 16.87
CA LYS A 247 21.75 -11.46 16.88
C LYS A 247 22.59 -12.02 15.73
N SER A 248 22.02 -12.92 14.93
CA SER A 248 22.65 -13.46 13.73
C SER A 248 21.61 -13.76 12.65
N PRO A 249 22.01 -13.88 11.38
CA PRO A 249 21.09 -14.10 10.27
C PRO A 249 20.25 -15.39 10.36
N LEU A 250 20.73 -16.42 11.04
CA LEU A 250 19.98 -17.66 11.26
C LEU A 250 19.46 -17.81 12.71
N GLY A 251 19.47 -16.73 13.47
CA GLY A 251 18.94 -16.69 14.83
C GLY A 251 19.96 -17.13 15.90
N PRO A 252 19.49 -17.52 17.11
CA PRO A 252 18.07 -17.67 17.47
C PRO A 252 17.32 -16.34 17.45
N PHE A 253 16.04 -16.43 17.07
CA PHE A 253 15.14 -15.29 16.98
C PHE A 253 14.14 -15.26 18.14
N GLN A 254 13.80 -14.05 18.59
CA GLN A 254 12.78 -13.78 19.60
C GLN A 254 11.60 -13.02 18.97
N TYR A 255 10.39 -13.44 19.31
CA TYR A 255 9.17 -12.74 18.91
C TYR A 255 9.14 -11.33 19.48
N ALA A 256 8.87 -10.32 18.63
CA ALA A 256 8.75 -8.95 19.08
C ALA A 256 7.40 -8.72 19.77
N ALA A 257 7.40 -8.23 21.01
CA ALA A 257 6.18 -8.03 21.81
C ALA A 257 5.20 -7.03 21.19
N HIS A 258 5.68 -6.17 20.29
CA HIS A 258 4.88 -5.15 19.57
C HIS A 258 4.29 -5.65 18.24
N ASN A 259 4.41 -6.94 17.94
CA ASN A 259 3.80 -7.50 16.74
C ASN A 259 2.27 -7.39 16.75
N PRO A 260 1.65 -7.25 15.55
CA PRO A 260 2.30 -7.08 14.25
C PRO A 260 2.94 -5.70 14.12
N PHE A 261 4.12 -5.61 13.47
CA PHE A 261 4.83 -4.34 13.32
C PHE A 261 4.26 -3.48 12.20
N CYS A 262 3.61 -4.08 11.21
CA CYS A 262 2.86 -3.40 10.16
C CYS A 262 1.48 -4.04 10.01
N TYR A 263 0.42 -3.25 10.30
CA TYR A 263 -0.94 -3.79 10.41
C TYR A 263 -1.97 -2.70 10.14
N LYS A 264 -2.81 -2.88 9.12
CA LYS A 264 -3.85 -1.93 8.71
C LYS A 264 -5.19 -2.66 8.49
N PRO A 265 -5.88 -3.07 9.58
CA PRO A 265 -7.06 -3.94 9.48
C PRO A 265 -8.36 -3.21 9.17
N GLY A 266 -8.44 -1.90 9.36
CA GLY A 266 -9.65 -1.09 9.17
C GLY A 266 -9.41 0.15 8.32
N GLY A 267 -10.50 0.79 7.89
CA GLY A 267 -10.50 1.92 6.97
C GLY A 267 -10.76 1.51 5.52
N PHE A 268 -10.43 2.37 4.58
CA PHE A 268 -10.66 2.18 3.14
C PHE A 268 -9.80 1.06 2.54
N ALA A 269 -8.49 1.12 2.78
CA ALA A 269 -7.51 0.17 2.25
C ALA A 269 -6.95 -0.67 3.39
N THR A 270 -7.24 -1.96 3.39
CA THR A 270 -6.90 -2.88 4.48
C THR A 270 -5.91 -3.95 4.06
N GLY A 271 -5.15 -4.46 5.03
CA GLY A 271 -4.01 -5.34 4.80
C GLY A 271 -2.70 -4.54 4.73
N ALA A 272 -1.58 -5.18 4.96
CA ALA A 272 -0.23 -4.63 4.85
C ALA A 272 0.84 -5.72 4.83
N GLY A 273 0.44 -7.00 4.64
CA GLY A 273 1.32 -8.14 4.77
C GLY A 273 2.14 -8.46 3.53
N HIS A 274 3.08 -9.38 3.70
CA HIS A 274 4.05 -9.87 2.73
C HIS A 274 4.77 -8.71 2.03
N GLY A 275 5.44 -7.94 2.84
CA GLY A 275 6.11 -6.75 2.39
C GLY A 275 7.62 -6.80 2.50
N SER A 276 8.23 -5.70 2.10
CA SER A 276 9.66 -5.43 2.25
C SER A 276 9.88 -4.10 2.93
N THR A 277 10.97 -3.99 3.67
CA THR A 277 11.37 -2.76 4.33
C THR A 277 12.68 -2.26 3.75
N VAL A 278 12.69 -1.02 3.26
CA VAL A 278 13.83 -0.36 2.62
C VAL A 278 14.16 0.95 3.33
N CYS A 279 15.45 1.28 3.40
CA CYS A 279 15.87 2.60 3.85
C CYS A 279 15.63 3.62 2.72
N GLY A 280 14.82 4.63 3.00
CA GLY A 280 14.44 5.67 2.05
C GLY A 280 15.17 7.01 2.29
N PRO A 281 14.70 8.07 1.65
CA PRO A 281 15.23 9.41 1.81
C PRO A 281 15.30 9.83 3.29
N GLY A 282 16.35 10.55 3.66
CA GLY A 282 16.55 11.01 5.03
C GLY A 282 16.85 9.92 6.06
N GLY A 283 17.08 8.68 5.64
CA GLY A 283 17.37 7.54 6.53
C GLY A 283 16.15 7.01 7.28
N ILE A 284 14.95 7.37 6.84
CA ILE A 284 13.69 6.79 7.31
C ILE A 284 13.42 5.48 6.55
N TYR A 285 13.04 4.43 7.26
CA TYR A 285 12.64 3.19 6.62
C TYR A 285 11.20 3.29 6.12
N TRP A 286 10.93 2.55 5.06
CA TRP A 286 9.61 2.45 4.44
C TRP A 286 9.26 0.99 4.26
N HIS A 287 8.11 0.60 4.78
CA HIS A 287 7.55 -0.71 4.56
C HIS A 287 6.54 -0.65 3.43
N PHE A 288 6.78 -1.47 2.41
CA PHE A 288 5.83 -1.70 1.31
C PHE A 288 5.13 -3.01 1.56
N GLY A 289 3.82 -3.05 1.43
CA GLY A 289 3.01 -4.23 1.73
C GLY A 289 1.84 -4.42 0.76
N THR A 290 1.11 -5.50 0.96
CA THR A 290 0.00 -5.93 0.12
C THR A 290 -1.33 -5.56 0.76
N ILE A 291 -2.15 -4.76 0.05
CA ILE A 291 -3.56 -4.49 0.35
C ILE A 291 -4.41 -5.55 -0.34
N HIS A 292 -5.35 -6.16 0.40
CA HIS A 292 -6.30 -7.07 -0.18
C HIS A 292 -7.45 -6.32 -0.85
N LEU A 293 -7.90 -6.82 -1.99
CA LEU A 293 -9.09 -6.35 -2.69
C LEU A 293 -10.12 -7.49 -2.78
N SER A 294 -9.73 -8.61 -3.39
CA SER A 294 -10.45 -9.89 -3.38
C SER A 294 -11.93 -9.79 -3.81
N ILE A 295 -12.24 -8.94 -4.80
CA ILE A 295 -13.59 -8.79 -5.34
C ILE A 295 -13.87 -9.93 -6.33
N ASN A 296 -13.05 -10.04 -7.38
CA ASN A 296 -13.21 -11.07 -8.39
C ASN A 296 -12.52 -12.38 -7.98
N TYR A 297 -11.40 -12.26 -7.28
CA TYR A 297 -10.58 -13.39 -6.86
C TYR A 297 -9.75 -13.05 -5.64
N LYS A 298 -9.46 -14.05 -4.78
CA LYS A 298 -8.68 -13.87 -3.55
C LYS A 298 -7.28 -13.23 -3.74
N PHE A 299 -6.72 -13.32 -4.94
CA PHE A 299 -5.42 -12.73 -5.28
C PHE A 299 -5.53 -11.43 -6.09
N GLU A 300 -6.66 -10.77 -6.05
CA GLU A 300 -6.81 -9.40 -6.52
C GLU A 300 -6.35 -8.44 -5.41
N ARG A 301 -5.22 -7.77 -5.64
CA ARG A 301 -4.48 -7.04 -4.59
C ARG A 301 -3.95 -5.71 -5.11
N ARG A 302 -3.59 -4.83 -4.18
CA ARG A 302 -2.92 -3.55 -4.42
C ARG A 302 -1.73 -3.40 -3.49
N LEU A 303 -0.93 -2.35 -3.67
CA LEU A 303 0.23 -2.07 -2.83
C LEU A 303 -0.03 -0.86 -1.95
N CYS A 304 0.61 -0.87 -0.78
CA CYS A 304 0.70 0.26 0.12
C CYS A 304 2.14 0.52 0.54
N MET A 305 2.39 1.69 1.09
CA MET A 305 3.63 2.00 1.80
C MET A 305 3.35 2.77 3.09
N PHE A 306 4.18 2.53 4.10
CA PHE A 306 4.11 3.19 5.40
C PHE A 306 5.50 3.56 5.91
N PRO A 307 5.67 4.74 6.53
CA PRO A 307 6.92 5.07 7.20
C PRO A 307 7.14 4.10 8.37
N THR A 308 8.36 3.60 8.48
CA THR A 308 8.74 2.57 9.44
C THR A 308 9.91 3.06 10.28
N PHE A 309 9.82 2.87 11.56
CA PHE A 309 10.74 3.42 12.54
C PHE A 309 11.31 2.31 13.43
N PHE A 310 12.47 2.61 14.02
CA PHE A 310 13.04 1.89 15.15
C PHE A 310 13.09 2.86 16.32
N ASP A 311 12.40 2.53 17.41
CA ASP A 311 12.43 3.36 18.62
C ASP A 311 13.74 3.20 19.41
N GLU A 312 13.85 3.89 20.55
CA GLU A 312 15.06 3.88 21.39
C GLU A 312 15.38 2.49 21.95
N ASP A 313 14.37 1.62 22.13
CA ASP A 313 14.55 0.23 22.58
C ASP A 313 14.87 -0.73 21.40
N GLY A 314 14.87 -0.21 20.19
CA GLY A 314 15.05 -0.98 18.95
C GLY A 314 13.79 -1.74 18.55
N VAL A 315 12.61 -1.26 18.95
CA VAL A 315 11.33 -1.79 18.47
C VAL A 315 11.07 -1.29 17.05
N MET A 316 10.88 -2.21 16.13
CA MET A 316 10.46 -1.90 14.76
C MET A 316 8.95 -1.74 14.71
N TYR A 317 8.46 -0.66 14.12
CA TYR A 317 7.03 -0.42 13.89
C TYR A 317 6.79 0.44 12.66
N SER A 318 5.70 0.17 11.95
CA SER A 318 5.22 1.00 10.84
C SER A 318 4.07 1.87 11.31
N ASP A 319 4.08 3.14 10.94
CA ASP A 319 2.99 4.05 11.26
C ASP A 319 1.85 3.88 10.25
N THR A 320 0.80 3.17 10.67
CA THR A 320 -0.43 2.94 9.88
C THR A 320 -1.59 3.82 10.33
N TYR A 321 -1.34 4.79 11.22
CA TYR A 321 -2.33 5.75 11.72
C TYR A 321 -2.88 6.61 10.59
N PHE A 322 -4.19 6.57 10.35
CA PHE A 322 -4.82 7.13 9.14
C PHE A 322 -4.15 6.69 7.82
N GLY A 323 -3.61 5.48 7.77
CA GLY A 323 -2.68 5.01 6.74
C GLY A 323 -3.21 4.97 5.29
N ASP A 324 -4.51 5.21 5.08
CA ASP A 324 -5.17 5.39 3.80
C ASP A 324 -5.66 6.83 3.54
N TYR A 325 -5.25 7.78 4.39
CA TYR A 325 -5.40 9.21 4.18
C TYR A 325 -4.09 9.82 3.65
N PRO A 326 -4.08 11.10 3.23
CA PRO A 326 -2.85 11.73 2.76
C PRO A 326 -1.74 11.78 3.82
N HIS A 327 -0.60 11.24 3.46
CA HIS A 327 0.64 11.23 4.24
C HIS A 327 1.70 12.06 3.56
N TYR A 328 2.64 12.59 4.33
CA TYR A 328 3.82 13.25 3.80
C TYR A 328 4.64 12.29 2.92
N SER A 329 5.13 12.80 1.80
CA SER A 329 6.05 12.08 0.91
C SER A 329 7.36 11.71 1.63
N PRO A 330 8.11 10.71 1.14
CA PRO A 330 9.32 10.23 1.79
C PRO A 330 10.37 11.30 2.08
N ASP A 331 10.47 12.33 1.24
CA ASP A 331 11.39 13.45 1.45
C ASP A 331 10.93 14.47 2.52
N GLN A 332 9.65 14.41 2.91
CA GLN A 332 9.04 15.31 3.90
C GLN A 332 8.94 14.71 5.31
N VAL A 333 8.92 13.37 5.43
CA VAL A 333 8.86 12.70 6.73
C VAL A 333 10.19 12.90 7.49
N SER A 334 10.09 13.33 8.75
CA SER A 334 11.26 13.45 9.64
C SER A 334 11.04 12.65 10.93
N ARG A 335 12.14 12.27 11.58
CA ARG A 335 12.09 11.59 12.89
C ARG A 335 11.43 12.42 13.99
N GLN A 336 11.22 13.71 13.76
CA GLN A 336 10.60 14.64 14.70
C GLN A 336 9.10 14.81 14.49
N THR A 337 8.50 14.22 13.43
CA THR A 337 7.05 14.23 13.25
C THR A 337 6.42 13.26 14.23
N THR A 338 5.88 13.80 15.34
CA THR A 338 5.23 13.02 16.42
C THR A 338 3.94 12.31 15.99
N SER A 339 3.39 12.64 14.81
CA SER A 339 2.19 12.05 14.19
C SER A 339 2.51 11.12 13.02
N GLY A 340 3.73 10.60 12.93
CA GLY A 340 4.14 9.77 11.81
C GLY A 340 4.12 10.53 10.49
N GLY A 341 3.47 9.97 9.49
CA GLY A 341 3.37 10.59 8.15
C GLY A 341 2.05 11.29 7.88
N PHE A 342 1.04 11.20 8.73
CA PHE A 342 -0.30 11.74 8.48
C PHE A 342 -0.29 13.27 8.32
N ARG A 343 -0.84 13.75 7.18
CA ARG A 343 -0.82 15.18 6.82
C ARG A 343 -1.85 16.02 7.58
N GLY A 344 -2.87 15.39 8.18
CA GLY A 344 -3.95 16.07 8.88
C GLY A 344 -5.12 16.50 7.97
N TRP A 345 -5.12 16.16 6.69
CA TRP A 345 -6.25 16.39 5.80
C TRP A 345 -7.29 15.30 5.98
N MET A 346 -8.53 15.71 6.27
CA MET A 346 -9.64 14.81 6.55
C MET A 346 -10.38 14.45 5.27
N LEU A 347 -11.12 13.34 5.28
CA LEU A 347 -11.99 12.94 4.18
C LEU A 347 -13.29 13.75 4.23
N LEU A 348 -13.52 14.55 3.18
CA LEU A 348 -14.68 15.43 3.05
C LEU A 348 -15.87 14.74 2.38
N SER A 349 -15.61 13.66 1.61
CA SER A 349 -16.62 13.02 0.75
C SER A 349 -17.33 11.82 1.38
N TYR A 350 -16.96 11.35 2.57
CA TYR A 350 -17.56 10.17 3.18
C TYR A 350 -19.06 10.32 3.43
N GLY A 351 -19.86 9.41 2.84
CA GLY A 351 -21.31 9.37 3.01
C GLY A 351 -22.05 10.60 2.48
N LYS A 352 -21.40 11.43 1.66
CA LYS A 352 -21.98 12.66 1.13
C LYS A 352 -22.96 12.38 -0.02
N PRO A 353 -23.99 13.22 -0.18
CA PRO A 353 -24.93 13.13 -1.29
C PRO A 353 -24.21 13.15 -2.64
N VAL A 354 -24.59 12.22 -3.51
CA VAL A 354 -23.96 12.04 -4.81
C VAL A 354 -24.98 11.82 -5.91
N LYS A 355 -24.68 12.29 -7.10
CA LYS A 355 -25.49 12.09 -8.32
C LYS A 355 -24.59 11.66 -9.46
N ALA A 356 -25.13 10.85 -10.36
CA ALA A 356 -24.45 10.45 -11.60
C ALA A 356 -25.35 10.63 -12.82
N SER A 357 -24.75 10.67 -13.99
CA SER A 357 -25.45 10.70 -15.29
C SER A 357 -26.29 9.45 -15.55
N SER A 358 -25.78 8.28 -15.12
CA SER A 358 -26.41 6.97 -15.27
C SER A 358 -25.80 5.98 -14.28
N GLN A 359 -26.46 4.85 -14.06
CA GLN A 359 -25.90 3.75 -13.25
C GLN A 359 -26.56 2.41 -13.63
N LEU A 360 -25.80 1.34 -13.50
CA LEU A 360 -26.37 0.00 -13.47
C LEU A 360 -26.99 -0.28 -12.11
N GLU A 361 -28.15 -0.95 -12.08
CA GLU A 361 -28.93 -1.20 -10.86
C GLU A 361 -28.13 -1.83 -9.72
N SER A 362 -27.26 -2.78 -10.02
CA SER A 362 -26.43 -3.48 -9.02
C SER A 362 -25.18 -2.71 -8.57
N TYR A 363 -24.92 -1.54 -9.15
CA TYR A 363 -23.69 -0.75 -8.91
C TYR A 363 -24.05 0.73 -8.75
N PRO A 364 -24.74 1.09 -7.65
CA PRO A 364 -25.27 2.43 -7.42
C PRO A 364 -24.17 3.46 -7.20
N VAL A 365 -24.49 4.73 -7.48
CA VAL A 365 -23.52 5.82 -7.40
C VAL A 365 -23.06 6.12 -5.97
N GLU A 366 -23.83 5.77 -4.96
CA GLU A 366 -23.50 5.91 -3.55
C GLU A 366 -22.20 5.18 -3.18
N ASN A 367 -21.85 4.14 -3.92
CA ASN A 367 -20.58 3.40 -3.75
C ASN A 367 -19.35 4.29 -3.96
N VAL A 368 -19.45 5.47 -4.59
CA VAL A 368 -18.28 6.35 -4.76
C VAL A 368 -17.96 7.19 -3.53
N THR A 369 -18.81 7.16 -2.49
CA THR A 369 -18.61 7.91 -1.23
C THR A 369 -18.71 7.05 0.03
N ASP A 370 -18.79 5.72 -0.09
CA ASP A 370 -19.01 4.77 1.02
C ASP A 370 -17.75 4.37 1.79
N GLU A 371 -16.57 4.80 1.34
CA GLU A 371 -15.26 4.50 1.93
C GLU A 371 -14.96 3.00 2.00
N ASN A 372 -15.38 2.26 0.98
CA ASN A 372 -15.14 0.84 0.83
C ASN A 372 -14.44 0.53 -0.50
N LEU A 373 -13.19 0.09 -0.45
CA LEU A 373 -12.39 -0.22 -1.65
C LEU A 373 -12.97 -1.37 -2.51
N LYS A 374 -13.89 -2.16 -1.94
CA LYS A 374 -14.48 -3.35 -2.60
C LYS A 374 -15.78 -3.04 -3.35
N THR A 375 -16.35 -1.87 -3.18
CA THR A 375 -17.56 -1.41 -3.86
C THR A 375 -17.22 -0.44 -4.98
N PHE A 376 -18.07 -0.36 -5.98
CA PHE A 376 -17.88 0.56 -7.09
C PHE A 376 -19.21 0.88 -7.78
N TRP A 377 -19.28 2.05 -8.37
CA TRP A 377 -20.31 2.46 -9.27
C TRP A 377 -19.97 2.07 -10.71
N VAL A 378 -20.98 1.72 -11.50
CA VAL A 378 -20.83 1.45 -12.94
C VAL A 378 -21.83 2.27 -13.72
N ALA A 379 -21.35 3.12 -14.63
CA ALA A 379 -22.18 3.82 -15.59
C ALA A 379 -22.73 2.88 -16.66
N GLU A 380 -23.89 3.18 -17.23
CA GLU A 380 -24.45 2.38 -18.34
C GLU A 380 -23.55 2.34 -19.57
N LYS A 381 -22.70 3.35 -19.74
CA LYS A 381 -21.84 3.51 -20.94
C LYS A 381 -20.45 4.01 -20.56
N ASN A 382 -19.53 3.86 -21.52
CA ASN A 382 -18.20 4.47 -21.53
C ASN A 382 -18.19 5.57 -22.62
N ASP A 383 -18.85 6.68 -22.36
CA ASP A 383 -18.89 7.83 -23.27
C ASP A 383 -18.67 9.15 -22.52
N ASP A 384 -18.41 10.25 -23.22
CA ASP A 384 -18.10 11.57 -22.66
C ASP A 384 -19.29 12.29 -22.02
N LYS A 385 -20.46 11.64 -21.98
CA LYS A 385 -21.66 12.13 -21.30
C LYS A 385 -21.73 11.69 -19.85
N GLN A 386 -20.86 10.78 -19.42
CA GLN A 386 -20.86 10.28 -18.04
C GLN A 386 -20.20 11.29 -17.09
N TRP A 387 -20.80 11.45 -15.93
CA TRP A 387 -20.32 12.32 -14.86
C TRP A 387 -20.80 11.84 -13.49
N VAL A 388 -20.08 12.25 -12.45
CA VAL A 388 -20.45 12.09 -11.04
C VAL A 388 -20.29 13.44 -10.36
N GLU A 389 -21.25 13.84 -9.52
CA GLU A 389 -21.23 15.06 -8.73
C GLU A 389 -21.48 14.75 -7.26
N ILE A 390 -20.58 15.20 -6.39
CA ILE A 390 -20.64 15.06 -4.94
C ILE A 390 -20.96 16.43 -4.34
N ASP A 391 -21.96 16.51 -3.47
CA ASP A 391 -22.24 17.68 -2.63
C ASP A 391 -21.61 17.47 -1.25
N LEU A 392 -20.55 18.19 -0.94
CA LEU A 392 -19.89 18.16 0.37
C LEU A 392 -20.76 18.76 1.49
N GLU A 393 -21.97 19.25 1.14
CA GLU A 393 -22.99 19.89 1.98
C GLU A 393 -22.57 21.27 2.52
N GLU A 394 -21.29 21.47 2.82
CA GLU A 394 -20.71 22.74 3.27
C GLU A 394 -19.48 23.10 2.44
N VAL A 395 -19.19 24.39 2.36
CA VAL A 395 -17.95 24.87 1.73
C VAL A 395 -16.77 24.46 2.59
N SER A 396 -15.83 23.74 1.99
CA SER A 396 -14.61 23.21 2.62
C SER A 396 -13.36 23.64 1.86
N ASP A 397 -12.22 23.59 2.53
CA ASP A 397 -10.91 23.80 1.90
C ASP A 397 -10.40 22.45 1.37
N VAL A 398 -10.43 22.27 0.06
CA VAL A 398 -10.00 21.03 -0.62
C VAL A 398 -8.52 21.14 -0.97
N TYR A 399 -7.74 20.12 -0.58
CA TYR A 399 -6.29 20.05 -0.79
C TYR A 399 -5.88 18.92 -1.75
N ALA A 400 -6.61 17.81 -1.75
CA ALA A 400 -6.28 16.67 -2.60
C ALA A 400 -7.50 15.83 -2.97
N LEU A 401 -7.33 15.03 -4.01
CA LEU A 401 -8.33 14.09 -4.51
C LEU A 401 -7.69 12.73 -4.72
N GLN A 402 -8.45 11.65 -4.51
CA GLN A 402 -8.08 10.32 -5.00
C GLN A 402 -9.24 9.73 -5.79
N LEU A 403 -8.99 9.39 -7.05
CA LEU A 403 -9.96 8.75 -7.93
C LEU A 403 -9.55 7.29 -8.13
N ASN A 404 -10.47 6.38 -7.80
CA ASN A 404 -10.25 4.95 -7.89
C ASN A 404 -11.08 4.38 -9.04
N PHE A 405 -10.43 3.82 -10.07
CA PHE A 405 -11.04 3.22 -11.24
C PHE A 405 -11.06 1.70 -11.13
N PHE A 406 -12.10 1.08 -11.68
CA PHE A 406 -12.25 -0.37 -11.75
C PHE A 406 -12.32 -0.86 -13.19
N ASP A 407 -11.89 -2.11 -13.42
CA ASP A 407 -12.07 -2.83 -14.67
C ASP A 407 -13.35 -3.68 -14.54
N TYR A 408 -14.48 -3.19 -15.08
CA TYR A 408 -15.75 -3.87 -14.96
C TYR A 408 -15.97 -4.85 -16.12
N GLU A 409 -16.19 -6.15 -15.78
CA GLU A 409 -16.48 -7.24 -16.72
C GLU A 409 -15.48 -7.37 -17.87
N GLU A 410 -14.23 -6.94 -17.65
CA GLU A 410 -13.18 -7.08 -18.64
C GLU A 410 -12.74 -8.53 -18.78
N THR A 411 -12.52 -8.97 -20.03
CA THR A 411 -12.10 -10.33 -20.33
C THR A 411 -10.88 -10.41 -21.26
N GLY A 412 -10.47 -9.27 -21.83
CA GLY A 412 -9.43 -9.19 -22.86
C GLY A 412 -8.05 -8.78 -22.36
N PHE A 413 -7.91 -8.38 -21.10
CA PHE A 413 -6.64 -7.89 -20.56
C PHE A 413 -5.82 -9.03 -19.95
N TRP A 414 -4.53 -9.06 -20.25
CA TRP A 414 -3.60 -10.05 -19.74
C TRP A 414 -2.17 -9.53 -19.73
N GLY A 415 -1.45 -9.80 -18.66
CA GLY A 415 -0.06 -9.38 -18.51
C GLY A 415 0.11 -7.87 -18.42
N ARG A 416 1.13 -7.35 -19.04
CA ARG A 416 1.37 -5.91 -19.17
C ARG A 416 0.61 -5.39 -20.39
N MET A 417 -0.43 -4.63 -20.14
CA MET A 417 -1.25 -4.05 -21.20
C MET A 417 -0.69 -2.69 -21.63
N PRO A 418 -0.33 -2.51 -22.90
CA PRO A 418 0.15 -1.22 -23.40
C PRO A 418 -1.00 -0.22 -23.57
N ASN A 419 -0.69 1.06 -23.46
CA ASN A 419 -1.60 2.16 -23.81
C ASN A 419 -2.89 2.26 -22.98
N LEU A 420 -2.95 1.64 -21.81
CA LEU A 420 -4.02 1.90 -20.86
C LEU A 420 -3.89 3.33 -20.34
N ARG A 421 -5.03 3.97 -20.11
CA ARG A 421 -5.08 5.36 -19.61
C ARG A 421 -6.48 5.70 -19.12
N GLN A 422 -6.55 6.65 -18.20
CA GLN A 422 -7.79 7.28 -17.79
C GLN A 422 -7.76 8.75 -18.24
N ARG A 423 -8.85 9.20 -18.87
CA ARG A 423 -9.03 10.57 -19.34
C ARG A 423 -10.27 11.17 -18.75
N TYR A 424 -10.14 12.31 -18.11
CA TYR A 424 -11.22 12.95 -17.39
C TYR A 424 -10.92 14.41 -17.08
N LEU A 425 -11.94 15.09 -16.61
CA LEU A 425 -11.91 16.44 -16.05
C LEU A 425 -12.48 16.38 -14.63
N VAL A 426 -11.90 17.11 -13.68
CA VAL A 426 -12.52 17.35 -12.38
C VAL A 426 -12.72 18.84 -12.20
N GLU A 427 -13.94 19.20 -11.82
CA GLU A 427 -14.37 20.57 -11.60
C GLU A 427 -14.84 20.75 -10.16
N ALA A 428 -14.77 21.96 -9.66
CA ALA A 428 -15.32 22.35 -8.36
C ALA A 428 -16.17 23.59 -8.46
N SER A 429 -17.13 23.70 -7.53
CA SER A 429 -18.00 24.86 -7.38
C SER A 429 -18.34 25.11 -5.92
N VAL A 430 -18.56 26.37 -5.58
CA VAL A 430 -19.08 26.79 -4.26
C VAL A 430 -20.62 26.83 -4.27
N ASP A 431 -21.22 27.19 -5.42
CA ASP A 431 -22.66 27.51 -5.55
C ASP A 431 -23.43 26.51 -6.45
N GLY A 432 -22.73 25.53 -7.05
CA GLY A 432 -23.32 24.59 -8.00
C GLY A 432 -23.62 25.14 -9.37
N ALA A 433 -23.40 26.44 -9.58
CA ALA A 433 -23.69 27.15 -10.83
C ALA A 433 -22.43 27.53 -11.60
N ARG A 434 -21.43 28.05 -10.91
CA ARG A 434 -20.15 28.45 -11.49
C ARG A 434 -19.10 27.41 -11.18
N TRP A 435 -18.56 26.80 -12.23
CA TRP A 435 -17.60 25.72 -12.14
C TRP A 435 -16.20 26.16 -12.56
N ARG A 436 -15.19 25.72 -11.85
CA ARG A 436 -13.79 25.89 -12.22
C ARG A 436 -13.12 24.53 -12.35
N VAL A 437 -12.24 24.42 -13.33
CA VAL A 437 -11.43 23.21 -13.53
C VAL A 437 -10.38 23.11 -12.43
N LEU A 438 -10.31 21.94 -11.78
CA LEU A 438 -9.28 21.56 -10.83
C LEU A 438 -8.20 20.71 -11.48
N VAL A 439 -8.63 19.72 -12.26
CA VAL A 439 -7.78 18.73 -12.87
C VAL A 439 -8.23 18.54 -14.31
N ASP A 440 -7.31 18.63 -15.26
CA ASP A 440 -7.58 18.36 -16.67
C ASP A 440 -6.67 17.24 -17.17
N TYR A 441 -7.17 16.01 -17.14
CA TYR A 441 -6.48 14.82 -17.66
C TYR A 441 -7.08 14.31 -18.98
N ARG A 442 -7.83 15.15 -19.72
CA ARG A 442 -8.41 14.78 -21.02
C ARG A 442 -7.39 14.33 -22.04
N ASN A 443 -6.15 14.79 -21.92
CA ASN A 443 -5.03 14.42 -22.80
C ASN A 443 -4.00 13.50 -22.10
N SER A 444 -4.33 12.90 -20.95
CA SER A 444 -3.42 12.01 -20.24
C SER A 444 -3.12 10.74 -21.05
N PHE A 445 -1.90 10.27 -20.95
CA PHE A 445 -1.44 8.97 -21.46
C PHE A 445 -1.06 8.01 -20.33
N ARG A 446 -1.32 8.39 -19.08
CA ARG A 446 -0.96 7.58 -17.91
C ARG A 446 -2.08 6.63 -17.56
N ASP A 447 -1.70 5.41 -17.23
CA ASP A 447 -2.54 4.43 -16.55
C ASP A 447 -2.43 4.66 -15.04
N ALA A 448 -3.49 5.14 -14.43
CA ALA A 448 -3.52 5.61 -13.06
C ALA A 448 -4.81 5.17 -12.34
N PRO A 449 -4.95 3.87 -12.03
CA PRO A 449 -6.18 3.31 -11.47
C PRO A 449 -6.52 3.83 -10.06
N HIS A 450 -5.54 4.35 -9.31
CA HIS A 450 -5.72 4.95 -7.98
C HIS A 450 -5.12 6.36 -7.96
N ASN A 451 -5.61 7.23 -8.85
CA ASN A 451 -4.96 8.52 -9.10
C ASN A 451 -5.13 9.47 -7.93
N TYR A 452 -4.07 9.65 -7.15
CA TYR A 452 -3.97 10.66 -6.11
C TYR A 452 -3.44 11.96 -6.71
N ILE A 453 -4.12 13.08 -6.41
CA ILE A 453 -3.84 14.39 -6.98
C ILE A 453 -3.83 15.41 -5.84
N GLU A 454 -2.65 15.92 -5.51
CA GLU A 454 -2.47 17.05 -4.61
C GLU A 454 -2.65 18.34 -5.41
N LEU A 455 -3.45 19.28 -4.90
CA LEU A 455 -3.65 20.58 -5.53
C LEU A 455 -2.51 21.53 -5.15
N ASP A 456 -2.06 22.35 -6.09
CA ASP A 456 -0.98 23.33 -5.86
C ASP A 456 -1.29 24.31 -4.72
N GLN A 457 -2.56 24.66 -4.59
CA GLN A 457 -3.12 25.50 -3.53
C GLN A 457 -4.48 24.95 -3.12
N PRO A 458 -4.84 25.06 -1.84
CA PRO A 458 -6.18 24.68 -1.42
C PRO A 458 -7.24 25.54 -2.11
N ILE A 459 -8.38 24.94 -2.34
CA ILE A 459 -9.51 25.61 -2.96
C ILE A 459 -10.77 25.49 -2.11
N GLU A 460 -11.56 26.54 -2.11
CA GLU A 460 -12.91 26.51 -1.55
C GLU A 460 -13.86 25.81 -2.52
N ALA A 461 -14.54 24.76 -2.03
CA ALA A 461 -15.56 24.05 -2.79
C ALA A 461 -16.61 23.43 -1.88
N ARG A 462 -17.85 23.40 -2.37
CA ARG A 462 -18.94 22.57 -1.85
C ARG A 462 -19.25 21.42 -2.80
N TYR A 463 -19.13 21.63 -4.11
CA TYR A 463 -19.44 20.63 -5.11
C TYR A 463 -18.18 20.21 -5.84
N ILE A 464 -18.02 18.91 -6.01
CA ILE A 464 -16.94 18.30 -6.81
C ILE A 464 -17.60 17.49 -7.93
N ARG A 465 -17.21 17.73 -9.18
CA ARG A 465 -17.76 17.02 -10.33
C ARG A 465 -16.65 16.36 -11.14
N TYR A 466 -16.74 15.04 -11.26
CA TYR A 466 -15.98 14.25 -12.23
C TYR A 466 -16.72 14.25 -13.57
N ARG A 467 -16.00 14.52 -14.67
CA ARG A 467 -16.50 14.37 -16.03
C ARG A 467 -15.63 13.41 -16.81
N HIS A 468 -16.27 12.38 -17.33
CA HIS A 468 -15.61 11.31 -18.04
C HIS A 468 -15.22 11.69 -19.46
N HIS A 469 -14.07 11.17 -19.93
CA HIS A 469 -13.65 11.22 -21.32
C HIS A 469 -13.28 9.85 -21.88
N TYR A 470 -12.57 9.01 -21.08
CA TYR A 470 -12.15 7.71 -21.55
C TYR A 470 -11.61 6.85 -20.40
N VAL A 471 -12.02 5.59 -20.40
CA VAL A 471 -11.34 4.46 -19.74
C VAL A 471 -11.23 3.29 -20.71
N PRO A 472 -10.27 2.38 -20.54
CA PRO A 472 -10.07 1.29 -21.49
C PRO A 472 -11.20 0.24 -21.50
N GLY A 473 -12.03 0.21 -20.48
CA GLY A 473 -13.09 -0.78 -20.30
C GLY A 473 -14.35 -0.57 -21.13
N LYS A 474 -15.24 -1.55 -21.10
CA LYS A 474 -16.54 -1.50 -21.78
C LYS A 474 -17.48 -0.45 -21.16
N ASN A 475 -17.50 -0.37 -19.84
CA ASN A 475 -18.25 0.60 -19.06
C ASN A 475 -17.29 1.45 -18.22
N LEU A 476 -17.68 2.67 -17.92
CA LEU A 476 -17.02 3.43 -16.86
C LEU A 476 -17.37 2.78 -15.52
N ALA A 477 -16.36 2.37 -14.76
CA ALA A 477 -16.51 1.88 -13.41
C ALA A 477 -15.55 2.61 -12.46
N MET A 478 -16.07 3.10 -11.35
CA MET A 478 -15.29 3.82 -10.35
C MET A 478 -15.64 3.34 -8.95
N GLY A 479 -14.61 3.07 -8.15
CA GLY A 479 -14.72 2.99 -6.72
C GLY A 479 -14.85 4.39 -6.11
N ASN A 480 -14.31 4.60 -4.92
CA ASN A 480 -14.47 5.87 -4.24
C ASN A 480 -13.79 7.05 -4.98
N ILE A 481 -14.50 8.17 -5.00
CA ILE A 481 -13.95 9.50 -5.29
C ILE A 481 -13.71 10.16 -3.92
N ARG A 482 -12.48 10.11 -3.47
CA ARG A 482 -12.10 10.62 -2.15
C ARG A 482 -11.61 12.06 -2.28
N VAL A 483 -12.24 12.96 -1.52
CA VAL A 483 -11.91 14.38 -1.48
C VAL A 483 -11.31 14.69 -0.11
N PHE A 484 -10.08 15.16 -0.08
CA PHE A 484 -9.36 15.43 1.16
C PHE A 484 -9.16 16.92 1.40
N GLY A 485 -9.31 17.31 2.66
CA GLY A 485 -9.17 18.71 3.03
C GLY A 485 -9.53 19.00 4.47
N LEU A 486 -10.01 20.21 4.69
CA LEU A 486 -10.46 20.67 6.01
C LEU A 486 -11.85 21.30 5.88
N GLY A 487 -12.80 20.71 6.59
CA GLY A 487 -14.11 21.31 6.77
C GLY A 487 -14.02 22.55 7.65
N ARG A 488 -15.03 23.40 7.57
CA ARG A 488 -15.12 24.67 8.33
C ARG A 488 -16.05 24.59 9.54
N GLY A 489 -16.56 23.39 9.81
CA GLY A 489 -17.42 23.11 10.94
C GLY A 489 -16.63 22.78 12.23
N LYS A 490 -17.32 22.07 13.14
CA LYS A 490 -16.73 21.67 14.42
C LYS A 490 -16.22 20.23 14.35
N LYS A 491 -14.99 20.02 14.82
CA LYS A 491 -14.49 18.67 15.06
C LYS A 491 -15.34 17.95 16.13
N PRO A 492 -15.35 16.61 16.17
CA PRO A 492 -16.12 15.86 17.14
C PRO A 492 -15.71 16.17 18.58
N ALA A 493 -16.67 16.02 19.49
CA ALA A 493 -16.37 16.06 20.91
C ALA A 493 -15.54 14.83 21.33
N THR A 494 -14.86 14.93 22.48
CA THR A 494 -14.13 13.83 23.09
C THR A 494 -15.05 12.64 23.34
N VAL A 495 -14.59 11.44 22.98
CA VAL A 495 -15.31 10.17 23.19
C VAL A 495 -15.60 9.95 24.67
N LYS A 496 -16.82 9.50 24.99
CA LYS A 496 -17.25 9.15 26.36
C LYS A 496 -17.66 7.69 26.43
N GLY A 497 -17.61 7.13 27.65
CA GLY A 497 -18.01 5.74 27.88
C GLY A 497 -17.11 4.75 27.17
N PHE A 498 -15.85 5.09 26.93
CA PHE A 498 -14.86 4.20 26.38
C PHE A 498 -14.55 3.09 27.36
N THR A 499 -14.78 1.85 26.96
CA THR A 499 -14.56 0.65 27.78
C THR A 499 -13.80 -0.39 26.97
N VAL A 500 -12.95 -1.14 27.65
CA VAL A 500 -12.14 -2.21 27.08
C VAL A 500 -12.27 -3.41 28.03
N VAL A 501 -12.81 -4.51 27.54
CA VAL A 501 -13.06 -5.72 28.34
C VAL A 501 -12.39 -6.92 27.66
N ARG A 502 -11.39 -7.52 28.33
CA ARG A 502 -10.73 -8.73 27.85
C ARG A 502 -11.68 -9.90 27.99
N GLU A 503 -11.78 -10.74 26.98
CA GLU A 503 -12.64 -11.93 26.99
C GLU A 503 -11.93 -13.13 27.63
N ALA A 504 -12.68 -14.24 27.86
CA ALA A 504 -12.08 -15.47 28.38
C ALA A 504 -10.99 -16.05 27.46
N ASP A 505 -11.14 -15.86 26.13
CA ASP A 505 -10.04 -16.02 25.20
C ASP A 505 -9.21 -14.72 25.21
N GLU A 506 -8.09 -14.73 25.90
CA GLU A 506 -7.24 -13.56 26.09
C GLU A 506 -6.70 -12.94 24.80
N ARG A 507 -6.86 -13.59 23.66
CA ARG A 507 -6.54 -13.00 22.34
C ARG A 507 -7.58 -11.99 21.90
N ASN A 508 -8.77 -11.98 22.53
CA ASN A 508 -9.91 -11.15 22.19
C ASN A 508 -10.16 -10.07 23.24
N VAL A 509 -10.58 -8.91 22.77
CA VAL A 509 -11.07 -7.83 23.61
C VAL A 509 -12.26 -7.17 22.95
N ARG A 510 -13.31 -6.93 23.70
CA ARG A 510 -14.44 -6.11 23.30
C ARG A 510 -14.20 -4.67 23.70
N ILE A 511 -14.21 -3.79 22.72
CA ILE A 511 -14.05 -2.35 22.89
C ILE A 511 -15.38 -1.69 22.54
N SER A 512 -15.86 -0.76 23.40
CA SER A 512 -17.10 -0.04 23.13
C SER A 512 -17.03 1.39 23.64
N TRP A 513 -17.84 2.27 23.06
CA TRP A 513 -17.92 3.67 23.42
C TRP A 513 -19.31 4.26 23.10
N LYS A 514 -19.60 5.45 23.63
CA LYS A 514 -20.82 6.16 23.27
C LYS A 514 -20.62 6.88 21.95
N ALA A 515 -21.57 6.74 21.05
CA ALA A 515 -21.57 7.45 19.77
C ALA A 515 -21.45 8.97 19.99
N VAL A 516 -20.56 9.61 19.25
CA VAL A 516 -20.30 11.05 19.28
C VAL A 516 -21.07 11.71 18.15
N LYS A 517 -21.93 12.66 18.48
CA LYS A 517 -22.71 13.38 17.46
C LYS A 517 -21.77 14.07 16.47
N GLY A 518 -22.00 13.83 15.17
CA GLY A 518 -21.23 14.42 14.08
C GLY A 518 -19.86 13.76 13.85
N ALA A 519 -19.55 12.63 14.50
CA ALA A 519 -18.40 11.81 14.12
C ALA A 519 -18.73 11.00 12.86
N GLN A 520 -17.78 10.95 11.91
CA GLN A 520 -17.81 10.06 10.76
C GLN A 520 -17.22 8.69 11.11
N GLY A 521 -16.25 8.67 12.02
CA GLY A 521 -15.61 7.45 12.46
C GLY A 521 -14.77 7.65 13.72
N TYR A 522 -14.13 6.57 14.11
CA TYR A 522 -13.29 6.48 15.29
C TYR A 522 -11.97 5.79 14.92
N ASN A 523 -10.90 6.20 15.58
CA ASN A 523 -9.63 5.52 15.49
C ASN A 523 -9.28 4.94 16.85
N VAL A 524 -9.23 3.62 16.94
CA VAL A 524 -8.84 2.86 18.13
C VAL A 524 -7.37 2.55 18.00
N LEU A 525 -6.56 2.95 19.00
CA LEU A 525 -5.12 2.69 19.06
C LEU A 525 -4.82 1.75 20.21
N TRP A 526 -3.82 0.89 20.04
CA TRP A 526 -3.34 0.04 21.11
C TRP A 526 -1.85 -0.29 20.99
N GLY A 527 -1.28 -0.73 22.11
CA GLY A 527 0.10 -1.13 22.20
C GLY A 527 0.46 -1.66 23.58
N VAL A 528 1.69 -2.09 23.78
CA VAL A 528 2.15 -2.74 25.00
C VAL A 528 2.72 -1.77 26.04
N ALA A 529 2.80 -0.48 25.74
CA ALA A 529 3.16 0.59 26.66
C ALA A 529 2.29 1.83 26.40
N PRO A 530 2.09 2.73 27.38
CA PRO A 530 1.23 3.92 27.24
C PRO A 530 1.70 4.89 26.15
N ASP A 531 3.00 4.95 25.93
CA ASP A 531 3.69 5.81 24.95
C ASP A 531 4.02 5.08 23.63
N LYS A 532 3.66 3.79 23.51
CA LYS A 532 3.95 2.92 22.36
C LYS A 532 2.67 2.28 21.81
N LEU A 533 1.69 3.10 21.44
CA LEU A 533 0.45 2.66 20.81
C LEU A 533 0.66 2.58 19.30
N TYR A 534 1.44 1.59 18.86
CA TYR A 534 1.89 1.48 17.47
C TYR A 534 0.88 0.86 16.50
N SER A 535 -0.19 0.26 17.02
CA SER A 535 -1.26 -0.31 16.19
C SER A 535 -2.50 0.57 16.20
N SER A 536 -3.23 0.60 15.10
CA SER A 536 -4.48 1.35 14.99
C SER A 536 -5.53 0.64 14.13
N TRP A 537 -6.81 0.91 14.43
CA TRP A 537 -7.95 0.43 13.67
C TRP A 537 -8.98 1.54 13.48
N MET A 538 -9.22 1.91 12.23
CA MET A 538 -10.26 2.88 11.88
C MET A 538 -11.62 2.16 11.78
N VAL A 539 -12.62 2.71 12.47
CA VAL A 539 -13.99 2.19 12.51
C VAL A 539 -14.94 3.25 11.97
N TYR A 540 -15.68 2.91 10.92
CA TYR A 540 -16.74 3.74 10.36
C TYR A 540 -18.12 3.18 10.70
N GLY A 541 -19.09 4.04 10.99
CA GLY A 541 -20.49 3.65 11.14
C GLY A 541 -20.83 2.79 12.36
N ASP A 542 -19.88 2.51 13.26
CA ASP A 542 -20.08 1.70 14.46
C ASP A 542 -19.50 2.40 15.70
N ASN A 543 -19.89 1.93 16.87
CA ASN A 543 -19.41 2.40 18.19
C ASN A 543 -18.90 1.23 19.07
N SER A 544 -18.48 0.16 18.44
CA SER A 544 -17.82 -1.00 19.05
C SER A 544 -16.78 -1.62 18.11
N LEU A 545 -15.84 -2.37 18.70
CA LEU A 545 -14.84 -3.15 17.97
C LEU A 545 -14.52 -4.41 18.74
N ASP A 546 -14.72 -5.57 18.12
CA ASP A 546 -14.23 -6.85 18.61
C ASP A 546 -12.81 -7.06 18.06
N LEU A 547 -11.80 -6.63 18.81
CA LEU A 547 -10.40 -6.79 18.45
C LEU A 547 -9.90 -8.18 18.88
N ARG A 548 -9.43 -8.96 17.92
CA ARG A 548 -9.02 -10.36 18.10
C ARG A 548 -7.53 -10.59 17.85
N ALA A 549 -6.72 -9.57 18.00
CA ALA A 549 -5.32 -9.54 17.59
C ALA A 549 -4.32 -9.55 18.76
N LEU A 550 -4.77 -9.76 20.00
CA LEU A 550 -3.92 -9.64 21.17
C LEU A 550 -3.11 -10.91 21.45
N THR A 551 -2.03 -10.75 22.22
CA THR A 551 -1.19 -11.86 22.69
C THR A 551 -1.62 -12.27 24.10
N VAL A 552 -1.75 -13.58 24.34
CA VAL A 552 -2.07 -14.18 25.65
C VAL A 552 -1.03 -13.77 26.68
N GLY A 553 -1.47 -13.37 27.88
CA GLY A 553 -0.60 -12.95 28.98
C GLY A 553 0.06 -11.59 28.83
N GLN A 554 -0.11 -10.93 27.67
CA GLN A 554 0.45 -9.59 27.40
C GLN A 554 -0.53 -8.50 27.87
N LYS A 555 -0.02 -7.49 28.60
CA LYS A 555 -0.79 -6.29 28.97
C LYS A 555 -0.82 -5.32 27.80
N TYR A 556 -1.97 -4.65 27.64
CA TYR A 556 -2.17 -3.65 26.60
C TYR A 556 -2.70 -2.33 27.16
N TYR A 557 -2.41 -1.27 26.43
CA TYR A 557 -2.93 0.08 26.63
C TYR A 557 -3.71 0.47 25.39
N PHE A 558 -4.81 1.19 25.59
CA PHE A 558 -5.72 1.58 24.52
C PHE A 558 -5.97 3.06 24.53
N ALA A 559 -6.22 3.60 23.37
CA ALA A 559 -6.72 4.95 23.21
C ALA A 559 -7.76 5.00 22.10
N ILE A 560 -8.63 6.00 22.15
CA ILE A 560 -9.63 6.25 21.13
C ILE A 560 -9.75 7.74 20.86
N GLU A 561 -10.04 8.08 19.61
CA GLU A 561 -10.41 9.40 19.16
C GLU A 561 -11.52 9.30 18.12
N ALA A 562 -12.39 10.29 18.08
CA ALA A 562 -13.41 10.44 17.03
C ALA A 562 -12.90 11.41 15.97
N PHE A 563 -13.31 11.23 14.74
CA PHE A 563 -12.97 12.15 13.65
C PHE A 563 -14.17 12.44 12.74
N ASN A 564 -14.10 13.57 12.05
CA ASN A 564 -14.97 13.95 10.95
C ASN A 564 -14.21 14.83 9.96
N GLU A 565 -14.88 15.38 8.97
CA GLU A 565 -14.33 16.29 7.95
C GLU A 565 -13.68 17.55 8.52
N ASN A 566 -13.97 17.91 9.79
CA ASN A 566 -13.47 19.11 10.44
C ASN A 566 -12.27 18.83 11.38
N GLY A 567 -11.86 17.57 11.52
CA GLY A 567 -10.70 17.17 12.31
C GLY A 567 -10.96 16.05 13.32
N ILE A 568 -10.02 15.91 14.24
CA ILE A 568 -9.91 14.82 15.21
C ILE A 568 -10.17 15.36 16.61
N SER A 569 -10.94 14.60 17.41
CA SER A 569 -11.21 14.92 18.81
C SER A 569 -9.96 14.78 19.69
N GLN A 570 -10.04 15.23 20.93
CA GLN A 570 -9.03 14.88 21.93
C GLN A 570 -9.04 13.36 22.15
N ARG A 571 -7.84 12.76 22.25
CA ARG A 571 -7.62 11.34 22.51
C ARG A 571 -7.96 10.98 23.96
N VAL A 572 -8.63 9.85 24.16
CA VAL A 572 -8.95 9.26 25.47
C VAL A 572 -8.13 8.00 25.66
N PHE A 573 -7.43 7.90 26.77
CA PHE A 573 -6.57 6.76 27.09
C PHE A 573 -7.22 5.89 28.17
N LEU A 574 -7.09 4.58 28.01
CA LEU A 574 -7.43 3.58 29.01
C LEU A 574 -6.32 2.53 29.11
N ARG A 575 -6.11 2.05 30.33
CA ARG A 575 -5.43 0.78 30.55
C ARG A 575 -6.47 -0.33 30.44
N GLU A 576 -6.08 -1.48 29.90
CA GLU A 576 -6.92 -2.68 29.89
C GLU A 576 -7.45 -2.98 31.32
N ALA A 577 -8.77 -3.15 31.44
CA ALA A 577 -9.35 -3.72 32.65
C ALA A 577 -9.09 -5.24 32.62
N HIS A 578 -8.51 -5.75 33.71
CA HIS A 578 -8.24 -7.18 33.93
C HIS A 578 -9.53 -7.95 34.13
#